data_5eedbc358a0719b1cfed33be99ee8642
#
_entry.id   5eedbc358a0719b1cfed33be99ee8642
#
_cell.length_a   1.000
_cell.length_b   1.000
_cell.length_c   1.000
_cell.angle_alpha   90.00
_cell.angle_beta   90.00
_cell.angle_gamma   90.00
#
_symmetry.space_group_name_H-M   'P 1'
#
loop_
_entity.id
_entity.type
_entity.pdbx_description
1 polymer ?
#
loop_
_entity_poly.entity_id
_entity_poly.type
_entity_poly.pdbx_seq_one_letter_code
_entity_poly.pdbx_strand_id
1 'polypeptide(L)'
;MSPAGPPEPAPPRPDPAAPPELRLVLGAAAAGAGLALAPAGDPDVLDDAGARQTAAAWGLLEGSGRDPRRGGGVVVVLVDGLGLELLRERRGHAPTLRSWLAEADGGSGPGPRALTCLPTTTASALTTLGTGAAPGVTGVVGYSVLTPRIDRTRLVSGPPGPSRVLCLITWEGGDAPDPAVWQDVPTIFERLRRPGGPGAGPADSAGARRAPAAVTIGPARFAGSGLTRAALRGCPHLGADRMEARPALAAGALRRGTPLVYLYVGELDHAGHLHGWRSAQWLDQLERLDAVVADLARRAPAGTRIVLTADHGMVDTDADRRVDVTAHPDLARDVVAVAGEPRFTQLYVPGSDPEVAARVAGRWRDLLGERAAWVGTRDEAPAGLGPLRPRARGVLGDVLVAMDGNWVVVDPRVHSPSAIAMPGVHGSVTTAERDVPLLLALA
;
A
#
# COMPACT_ATOMS: atom_id res chain seq x y z
N MET A 1 -22.07 -39.33 -14.79
CA MET A 1 -22.28 -37.88 -14.66
C MET A 1 -22.67 -37.62 -13.21
N SER A 2 -21.74 -37.17 -12.40
CA SER A 2 -22.04 -36.74 -11.02
C SER A 2 -22.77 -35.39 -11.08
N PRO A 3 -23.77 -35.15 -10.22
CA PRO A 3 -24.49 -33.89 -10.18
C PRO A 3 -23.53 -32.75 -9.71
N ALA A 4 -23.61 -31.63 -10.38
CA ALA A 4 -22.90 -30.42 -9.99
C ALA A 4 -23.34 -30.02 -8.56
N GLY A 5 -22.40 -29.78 -7.67
CA GLY A 5 -22.68 -29.27 -6.34
C GLY A 5 -23.39 -27.90 -6.40
N PRO A 6 -24.05 -27.48 -5.30
CA PRO A 6 -24.71 -26.18 -5.26
C PRO A 6 -23.68 -25.05 -5.50
N PRO A 7 -24.10 -23.97 -6.20
CA PRO A 7 -23.20 -22.82 -6.42
C PRO A 7 -22.72 -22.24 -5.09
N GLU A 8 -21.44 -21.93 -5.01
CA GLU A 8 -20.87 -21.20 -3.87
C GLU A 8 -21.65 -19.91 -3.60
N PRO A 9 -21.96 -19.59 -2.33
CA PRO A 9 -22.68 -18.37 -2.01
C PRO A 9 -21.85 -17.14 -2.48
N ALA A 10 -22.53 -16.20 -3.11
CA ALA A 10 -21.92 -14.94 -3.51
C ALA A 10 -21.26 -14.27 -2.30
N PRO A 11 -20.09 -13.63 -2.47
CA PRO A 11 -19.40 -12.94 -1.37
C PRO A 11 -20.35 -11.91 -0.73
N PRO A 12 -20.29 -11.73 0.60
CA PRO A 12 -21.14 -10.78 1.30
C PRO A 12 -20.93 -9.37 0.72
N ARG A 13 -22.04 -8.65 0.51
CA ARG A 13 -21.97 -7.25 0.10
C ARG A 13 -21.21 -6.46 1.17
N PRO A 14 -20.28 -5.56 0.79
CA PRO A 14 -19.59 -4.72 1.76
C PRO A 14 -20.61 -3.94 2.59
N ASP A 15 -20.38 -3.89 3.89
CA ASP A 15 -21.15 -3.07 4.82
C ASP A 15 -21.01 -1.59 4.39
N PRO A 16 -22.09 -0.88 4.05
CA PRO A 16 -22.02 0.52 3.66
C PRO A 16 -21.50 1.44 4.78
N ALA A 17 -21.47 0.98 6.03
CA ALA A 17 -20.89 1.68 7.16
C ALA A 17 -19.39 1.40 7.38
N ALA A 18 -18.82 0.40 6.68
CA ALA A 18 -17.39 0.11 6.80
C ALA A 18 -16.56 1.17 6.06
N PRO A 19 -15.41 1.60 6.63
CA PRO A 19 -14.51 2.53 5.95
C PRO A 19 -14.03 1.93 4.62
N PRO A 20 -13.88 2.76 3.56
CA PRO A 20 -13.31 2.30 2.32
C PRO A 20 -11.91 1.72 2.49
N GLU A 21 -11.56 0.75 1.66
CA GLU A 21 -10.23 0.13 1.66
C GLU A 21 -9.32 0.77 0.61
N LEU A 22 -8.02 0.85 0.90
CA LEU A 22 -7.00 1.40 0.00
C LEU A 22 -7.02 0.74 -1.40
N ARG A 23 -7.34 -0.58 -1.50
CA ARG A 23 -7.43 -1.32 -2.77
C ARG A 23 -8.44 -0.75 -3.76
N LEU A 24 -9.41 0.05 -3.29
CA LEU A 24 -10.47 0.63 -4.11
C LEU A 24 -10.05 1.95 -4.76
N VAL A 25 -9.07 2.67 -4.19
CA VAL A 25 -8.76 4.07 -4.51
C VAL A 25 -8.37 4.26 -5.98
N LEU A 26 -7.39 3.51 -6.46
CA LEU A 26 -6.89 3.72 -7.83
C LEU A 26 -7.90 3.29 -8.89
N GLY A 27 -8.68 2.23 -8.63
CA GLY A 27 -9.77 1.80 -9.50
C GLY A 27 -10.89 2.81 -9.57
N ALA A 28 -11.34 3.35 -8.42
CA ALA A 28 -12.34 4.41 -8.37
C ALA A 28 -11.86 5.69 -9.08
N ALA A 29 -10.60 6.07 -8.89
CA ALA A 29 -9.99 7.19 -9.60
C ALA A 29 -9.96 6.97 -11.13
N ALA A 30 -9.64 5.75 -11.58
CA ALA A 30 -9.68 5.39 -12.99
C ALA A 30 -11.10 5.53 -13.59
N ALA A 31 -12.11 5.01 -12.88
CA ALA A 31 -13.51 5.17 -13.30
C ALA A 31 -13.93 6.63 -13.33
N GLY A 32 -13.56 7.43 -12.31
CA GLY A 32 -13.78 8.88 -12.26
C GLY A 32 -13.09 9.65 -13.39
N ALA A 33 -11.94 9.13 -13.87
CA ALA A 33 -11.23 9.65 -15.03
C ALA A 33 -11.86 9.21 -16.39
N GLY A 34 -13.00 8.51 -16.35
CA GLY A 34 -13.65 7.98 -17.54
C GLY A 34 -12.96 6.77 -18.17
N LEU A 35 -12.15 6.06 -17.42
CA LEU A 35 -11.47 4.84 -17.87
C LEU A 35 -12.24 3.60 -17.38
N ALA A 36 -12.12 2.50 -18.11
CA ALA A 36 -12.65 1.19 -17.73
C ALA A 36 -11.50 0.24 -17.38
N LEU A 37 -11.79 -0.78 -16.61
CA LEU A 37 -10.85 -1.84 -16.27
C LEU A 37 -11.15 -3.11 -17.05
N ALA A 38 -10.16 -3.65 -17.77
CA ALA A 38 -10.25 -5.01 -18.30
C ALA A 38 -10.36 -6.02 -17.14
N PRO A 39 -11.03 -7.18 -17.33
CA PRO A 39 -11.10 -8.23 -16.33
C PRO A 39 -9.69 -8.65 -15.86
N ALA A 40 -9.55 -8.90 -14.55
CA ALA A 40 -8.34 -9.46 -13.97
C ALA A 40 -8.28 -10.98 -14.06
N GLY A 41 -9.44 -11.63 -14.25
CA GLY A 41 -9.54 -13.09 -14.25
C GLY A 41 -9.56 -13.72 -12.85
N ASP A 42 -9.60 -12.92 -11.80
CA ASP A 42 -9.63 -13.36 -10.40
C ASP A 42 -10.73 -12.60 -9.64
N PRO A 43 -11.67 -13.28 -8.94
CA PRO A 43 -12.77 -12.65 -8.20
C PRO A 43 -12.32 -11.83 -6.98
N ASP A 44 -11.13 -12.07 -6.44
CA ASP A 44 -10.59 -11.33 -5.29
C ASP A 44 -9.87 -10.03 -5.72
N VAL A 45 -9.85 -9.73 -7.02
CA VAL A 45 -9.27 -8.52 -7.61
C VAL A 45 -10.38 -7.55 -8.02
N LEU A 46 -10.28 -6.29 -7.62
CA LEU A 46 -11.23 -5.24 -7.97
C LEU A 46 -11.55 -5.25 -9.48
N ASP A 47 -12.82 -5.40 -9.82
CA ASP A 47 -13.31 -5.35 -11.20
C ASP A 47 -13.80 -3.96 -11.61
N ASP A 48 -14.23 -3.79 -12.87
CA ASP A 48 -14.74 -2.52 -13.40
C ASP A 48 -16.05 -2.09 -12.72
N ALA A 49 -16.91 -3.02 -12.39
CA ALA A 49 -18.19 -2.74 -11.73
C ALA A 49 -17.97 -2.19 -10.33
N GLY A 50 -17.12 -2.84 -9.52
CA GLY A 50 -16.74 -2.37 -8.19
C GLY A 50 -16.03 -1.02 -8.22
N ALA A 51 -15.14 -0.80 -9.20
CA ALA A 51 -14.47 0.48 -9.39
C ALA A 51 -15.46 1.61 -9.69
N ARG A 52 -16.43 1.39 -10.58
CA ARG A 52 -17.50 2.36 -10.90
C ARG A 52 -18.45 2.60 -9.73
N GLN A 53 -18.85 1.54 -9.03
CA GLN A 53 -19.70 1.65 -7.84
C GLN A 53 -19.01 2.52 -6.77
N THR A 54 -17.74 2.27 -6.52
CA THR A 54 -16.94 3.08 -5.58
C THR A 54 -16.82 4.53 -6.04
N ALA A 55 -16.52 4.75 -7.34
CA ALA A 55 -16.43 6.09 -7.91
C ALA A 55 -17.75 6.86 -7.80
N ALA A 56 -18.89 6.19 -8.02
CA ALA A 56 -20.22 6.79 -7.85
C ALA A 56 -20.46 7.18 -6.38
N ALA A 57 -20.18 6.27 -5.44
CA ALA A 57 -20.34 6.52 -4.01
C ALA A 57 -19.45 7.67 -3.49
N TRP A 58 -18.32 7.92 -4.14
CA TRP A 58 -17.40 9.02 -3.80
C TRP A 58 -17.64 10.30 -4.62
N GLY A 59 -18.71 10.39 -5.44
CA GLY A 59 -18.98 11.55 -6.28
C GLY A 59 -17.97 11.78 -7.42
N LEU A 60 -17.10 10.80 -7.70
CA LEU A 60 -16.08 10.91 -8.74
C LEU A 60 -16.66 10.82 -10.18
N LEU A 61 -17.91 10.38 -10.34
CA LEU A 61 -18.57 10.29 -11.65
C LEU A 61 -19.36 11.55 -12.01
N GLU A 62 -19.62 12.45 -11.07
CA GLU A 62 -20.37 13.68 -11.31
C GLU A 62 -19.62 14.60 -12.28
N GLY A 63 -20.26 14.98 -13.38
CA GLY A 63 -19.65 15.81 -14.42
C GLY A 63 -18.68 15.10 -15.37
N SER A 64 -18.52 13.75 -15.27
CA SER A 64 -17.71 12.95 -16.20
C SER A 64 -18.25 12.91 -17.63
N GLY A 65 -19.45 13.43 -17.90
CA GLY A 65 -20.03 13.59 -19.24
C GLY A 65 -19.43 14.74 -20.06
N ARG A 66 -18.49 15.52 -19.53
CA ARG A 66 -17.77 16.55 -20.30
C ARG A 66 -16.62 15.89 -21.07
N ASP A 67 -16.45 16.36 -22.31
CA ASP A 67 -15.34 15.95 -23.20
C ASP A 67 -14.03 15.91 -22.39
N PRO A 68 -13.34 14.76 -22.30
CA PRO A 68 -12.04 14.64 -21.60
C PRO A 68 -10.99 15.65 -22.12
N ARG A 69 -11.21 16.23 -23.32
CA ARG A 69 -10.36 17.27 -23.90
C ARG A 69 -10.65 18.66 -23.33
N ARG A 70 -11.74 18.85 -22.57
CA ARG A 70 -12.18 20.16 -22.05
C ARG A 70 -11.99 20.37 -20.56
N GLY A 71 -11.26 19.49 -19.88
CA GLY A 71 -10.87 19.69 -18.51
C GLY A 71 -11.35 18.60 -17.57
N GLY A 72 -10.49 18.24 -16.63
CA GLY A 72 -10.81 17.45 -15.47
C GLY A 72 -10.52 15.95 -15.62
N GLY A 73 -9.26 15.58 -15.47
CA GLY A 73 -8.88 14.21 -15.12
C GLY A 73 -8.92 13.99 -13.62
N VAL A 74 -8.32 12.90 -13.18
CA VAL A 74 -8.15 12.58 -11.75
C VAL A 74 -6.67 12.50 -11.43
N VAL A 75 -6.27 13.13 -10.32
CA VAL A 75 -4.94 12.98 -9.72
C VAL A 75 -5.09 12.22 -8.41
N VAL A 76 -4.46 11.05 -8.29
CA VAL A 76 -4.29 10.34 -7.03
C VAL A 76 -2.96 10.78 -6.43
N VAL A 77 -3.00 11.42 -5.28
CA VAL A 77 -1.82 11.78 -4.48
C VAL A 77 -1.68 10.75 -3.38
N LEU A 78 -0.64 9.94 -3.45
CA LEU A 78 -0.27 9.03 -2.36
C LEU A 78 0.87 9.63 -1.56
N VAL A 79 0.63 9.80 -0.27
CA VAL A 79 1.59 10.33 0.69
C VAL A 79 2.05 9.22 1.62
N ASP A 80 3.27 8.75 1.43
CA ASP A 80 3.87 7.69 2.22
C ASP A 80 3.99 8.10 3.70
N GLY A 81 3.52 7.25 4.59
CA GLY A 81 3.61 7.43 6.03
C GLY A 81 2.64 8.47 6.65
N LEU A 82 1.68 9.01 5.87
CA LEU A 82 0.72 10.00 6.39
C LEU A 82 -0.52 9.32 7.00
N GLY A 83 -0.43 8.87 8.24
CA GLY A 83 -1.61 8.39 8.99
C GLY A 83 -2.65 9.49 9.21
N LEU A 84 -3.91 9.10 9.28
CA LEU A 84 -5.01 10.05 9.54
C LEU A 84 -4.88 10.71 10.92
N GLU A 85 -4.45 9.95 11.93
CA GLU A 85 -4.22 10.49 13.29
C GLU A 85 -3.09 11.52 13.28
N LEU A 86 -1.99 11.26 12.57
CA LEU A 86 -0.86 12.18 12.41
C LEU A 86 -1.30 13.50 11.76
N LEU A 87 -2.07 13.40 10.68
CA LEU A 87 -2.63 14.57 10.00
C LEU A 87 -3.55 15.36 10.94
N ARG A 88 -4.44 14.70 11.68
CA ARG A 88 -5.35 15.35 12.64
C ARG A 88 -4.61 16.05 13.75
N GLU A 89 -3.57 15.43 14.30
CA GLU A 89 -2.74 16.03 15.37
C GLU A 89 -1.98 17.26 14.87
N ARG A 90 -1.44 17.20 13.64
CA ARG A 90 -0.59 18.26 13.04
C ARG A 90 -1.32 19.18 12.06
N ARG A 91 -2.64 19.09 11.94
CA ARG A 91 -3.47 19.88 10.99
C ARG A 91 -3.27 21.39 11.06
N GLY A 92 -2.77 21.92 12.18
CA GLY A 92 -2.42 23.33 12.33
C GLY A 92 -1.34 23.82 11.38
N HIS A 93 -0.47 22.90 10.95
CA HIS A 93 0.66 23.15 10.04
C HIS A 93 0.33 22.86 8.56
N ALA A 94 -0.86 22.40 8.27
CA ALA A 94 -1.28 22.01 6.92
C ALA A 94 -2.64 22.63 6.59
N PRO A 95 -2.73 23.95 6.31
CA PRO A 95 -4.01 24.64 6.12
C PRO A 95 -4.84 24.11 4.96
N THR A 96 -4.22 23.71 3.84
CA THR A 96 -4.91 23.11 2.69
C THR A 96 -5.48 21.74 3.06
N LEU A 97 -4.66 20.86 3.61
CA LEU A 97 -5.10 19.52 4.03
C LEU A 97 -6.13 19.61 5.15
N ARG A 98 -6.02 20.58 6.06
CA ARG A 98 -7.01 20.85 7.10
C ARG A 98 -8.37 21.24 6.50
N SER A 99 -8.39 22.07 5.44
CA SER A 99 -9.64 22.42 4.75
C SER A 99 -10.27 21.18 4.13
N TRP A 100 -9.50 20.38 3.39
CA TRP A 100 -9.99 19.15 2.77
C TRP A 100 -10.47 18.12 3.80
N LEU A 101 -9.79 18.03 4.94
CA LEU A 101 -10.19 17.17 6.05
C LEU A 101 -11.54 17.63 6.64
N ALA A 102 -11.73 18.94 6.85
CA ALA A 102 -12.99 19.49 7.35
C ALA A 102 -14.16 19.29 6.37
N GLU A 103 -13.89 19.41 5.07
CA GLU A 103 -14.88 19.11 4.01
C GLU A 103 -15.26 17.63 4.02
N ALA A 104 -14.30 16.72 4.19
CA ALA A 104 -14.55 15.28 4.28
C ALA A 104 -15.29 14.88 5.57
N ASP A 105 -15.01 15.52 6.70
CA ASP A 105 -15.71 15.29 7.98
C ASP A 105 -17.18 15.79 7.94
N GLY A 106 -17.47 16.87 7.18
CA GLY A 106 -18.80 17.48 7.07
C GLY A 106 -19.61 17.10 5.84
N GLY A 107 -19.02 16.39 4.88
CA GLY A 107 -19.63 16.08 3.59
C GLY A 107 -20.46 14.80 3.58
N SER A 108 -21.17 14.58 2.45
CA SER A 108 -21.91 13.35 2.16
C SER A 108 -21.06 12.27 1.46
N GLY A 109 -19.76 12.48 1.34
CA GLY A 109 -18.80 11.58 0.69
C GLY A 109 -18.39 10.38 1.54
N PRO A 110 -17.29 9.69 1.17
CA PRO A 110 -16.82 8.48 1.86
C PRO A 110 -16.29 8.73 3.29
N GLY A 111 -16.26 9.99 3.72
CA GLY A 111 -15.58 10.41 4.95
C GLY A 111 -14.06 10.51 4.79
N PRO A 112 -13.37 11.03 5.81
CA PRO A 112 -11.93 11.33 5.73
C PRO A 112 -11.02 10.11 5.92
N ARG A 113 -11.58 8.93 6.17
CA ARG A 113 -10.85 7.72 6.59
C ARG A 113 -10.96 6.61 5.56
N ALA A 114 -9.82 6.03 5.20
CA ALA A 114 -9.75 4.73 4.56
C ALA A 114 -8.90 3.76 5.40
N LEU A 115 -9.06 2.47 5.17
CA LEU A 115 -8.22 1.43 5.78
C LEU A 115 -7.16 0.97 4.77
N THR A 116 -5.90 0.97 5.20
CA THR A 116 -4.85 0.29 4.44
C THR A 116 -4.87 -1.22 4.72
N CYS A 117 -4.09 -1.98 3.92
CA CYS A 117 -3.92 -3.43 4.07
C CYS A 117 -3.03 -3.78 5.27
N LEU A 118 -2.86 -5.08 5.52
CA LEU A 118 -1.89 -5.62 6.47
C LEU A 118 -0.84 -6.48 5.74
N PRO A 119 0.42 -6.41 6.13
CA PRO A 119 1.02 -5.42 7.07
C PRO A 119 0.89 -3.99 6.53
N THR A 120 0.88 -2.99 7.44
CA THR A 120 0.83 -1.56 7.09
C THR A 120 2.23 -1.09 6.67
N THR A 121 2.64 -1.52 5.48
CA THR A 121 3.97 -1.27 4.92
C THR A 121 3.90 -0.95 3.43
N THR A 122 4.78 -0.07 2.96
CA THR A 122 4.80 0.47 1.60
C THR A 122 4.70 -0.62 0.53
N ALA A 123 5.46 -1.74 0.66
CA ALA A 123 5.44 -2.79 -0.36
C ALA A 123 4.05 -3.41 -0.53
N SER A 124 3.41 -3.79 0.58
CA SER A 124 2.06 -4.38 0.57
C SER A 124 1.01 -3.37 0.14
N ALA A 125 1.08 -2.14 0.67
CA ALA A 125 0.08 -1.11 0.43
C ALA A 125 0.12 -0.58 -1.02
N LEU A 126 1.30 -0.29 -1.58
CA LEU A 126 1.41 0.14 -2.98
C LEU A 126 0.97 -0.97 -3.95
N THR A 127 1.29 -2.24 -3.63
CA THR A 127 0.82 -3.36 -4.46
C THR A 127 -0.69 -3.53 -4.36
N THR A 128 -1.26 -3.37 -3.17
CA THR A 128 -2.72 -3.38 -2.94
C THR A 128 -3.43 -2.28 -3.71
N LEU A 129 -2.91 -1.06 -3.64
CA LEU A 129 -3.42 0.10 -4.40
C LEU A 129 -3.32 -0.14 -5.91
N GLY A 130 -2.15 -0.58 -6.38
CA GLY A 130 -1.83 -0.70 -7.80
C GLY A 130 -2.52 -1.86 -8.50
N THR A 131 -2.94 -2.91 -7.78
CA THR A 131 -3.63 -4.08 -8.34
C THR A 131 -5.13 -4.09 -8.05
N GLY A 132 -5.56 -3.45 -6.97
CA GLY A 132 -6.92 -3.59 -6.44
C GLY A 132 -7.13 -4.93 -5.72
N ALA A 133 -6.06 -5.57 -5.25
CA ALA A 133 -6.07 -6.87 -4.58
C ALA A 133 -5.35 -6.82 -3.23
N ALA A 134 -5.78 -7.63 -2.27
CA ALA A 134 -5.17 -7.72 -0.96
C ALA A 134 -3.78 -8.42 -1.01
N PRO A 135 -2.90 -8.21 -0.01
CA PRO A 135 -1.56 -8.81 0.05
C PRO A 135 -1.55 -10.33 -0.07
N GLY A 136 -2.51 -11.02 0.52
CA GLY A 136 -2.64 -12.47 0.42
C GLY A 136 -2.95 -12.99 -0.99
N VAL A 137 -3.48 -12.14 -1.87
CA VAL A 137 -3.70 -12.44 -3.30
C VAL A 137 -2.43 -12.18 -4.10
N THR A 138 -1.77 -11.05 -3.87
CA THR A 138 -0.59 -10.60 -4.62
C THR A 138 0.70 -11.31 -4.23
N GLY A 139 0.78 -11.85 -3.00
CA GLY A 139 2.00 -12.43 -2.44
C GLY A 139 3.04 -11.40 -1.96
N VAL A 140 2.70 -10.10 -1.97
CA VAL A 140 3.53 -9.04 -1.40
C VAL A 140 3.03 -8.78 0.03
N VAL A 141 3.55 -9.56 0.97
CA VAL A 141 2.98 -9.75 2.33
C VAL A 141 3.85 -9.14 3.44
N GLY A 142 4.55 -8.08 3.17
CA GLY A 142 5.38 -7.37 4.15
C GLY A 142 6.55 -6.62 3.53
N TYR A 143 7.37 -5.99 4.38
CA TYR A 143 8.64 -5.37 3.99
C TYR A 143 9.63 -6.41 3.48
N SER A 144 9.72 -7.54 4.17
CA SER A 144 10.60 -8.63 3.82
C SER A 144 9.95 -10.00 4.09
N VAL A 145 10.40 -11.01 3.37
CA VAL A 145 9.98 -12.40 3.52
C VAL A 145 11.18 -13.33 3.42
N LEU A 146 11.04 -14.56 3.91
CA LEU A 146 12.01 -15.58 3.61
C LEU A 146 12.06 -15.84 2.11
N THR A 147 13.26 -15.95 1.53
CA THR A 147 13.38 -16.17 0.08
C THR A 147 12.67 -17.46 -0.34
N PRO A 148 11.89 -17.46 -1.44
CA PRO A 148 11.10 -18.60 -1.87
C PRO A 148 11.94 -19.79 -2.34
N ARG A 149 13.23 -19.59 -2.60
CA ARG A 149 14.16 -20.69 -2.97
C ARG A 149 14.55 -21.57 -1.81
N ILE A 150 14.31 -21.16 -0.56
CA ILE A 150 14.54 -21.99 0.61
C ILE A 150 13.39 -22.97 0.73
N ASP A 151 13.73 -24.26 0.66
CA ASP A 151 12.78 -25.32 1.02
C ASP A 151 12.47 -25.24 2.52
N ARG A 152 11.34 -24.67 2.84
CA ARG A 152 10.90 -24.44 4.22
C ARG A 152 10.70 -25.72 5.00
N THR A 153 10.41 -26.83 4.32
CA THR A 153 10.23 -28.15 4.95
C THR A 153 11.55 -28.74 5.42
N ARG A 154 12.68 -28.21 4.93
CA ARG A 154 14.04 -28.63 5.31
C ARG A 154 14.77 -27.61 6.16
N LEU A 155 14.11 -26.53 6.59
CA LEU A 155 14.71 -25.59 7.53
C LEU A 155 14.94 -26.29 8.87
N VAL A 156 16.18 -26.54 9.17
CA VAL A 156 16.67 -26.99 10.49
C VAL A 156 17.33 -25.81 11.20
N SER A 157 17.39 -25.87 12.53
CA SER A 157 17.97 -24.85 13.39
C SER A 157 19.30 -24.30 12.84
N GLY A 158 19.38 -22.99 12.70
CA GLY A 158 20.58 -22.25 12.33
C GLY A 158 20.26 -20.75 12.37
N PRO A 159 21.27 -19.88 12.61
CA PRO A 159 21.00 -18.44 12.63
C PRO A 159 20.45 -18.00 11.27
N PRO A 160 19.33 -17.26 11.24
CA PRO A 160 18.86 -16.62 10.01
C PRO A 160 19.92 -15.61 9.59
N GLY A 161 20.60 -15.85 8.46
CA GLY A 161 21.48 -14.84 7.87
C GLY A 161 20.69 -13.90 6.97
N PRO A 162 21.10 -12.65 6.79
CA PRO A 162 20.44 -11.68 5.92
C PRO A 162 20.33 -12.18 4.47
N SER A 163 21.17 -13.10 4.02
CA SER A 163 21.12 -13.74 2.70
C SER A 163 19.89 -14.63 2.48
N ARG A 164 19.11 -14.93 3.52
CA ARG A 164 17.87 -15.73 3.41
C ARG A 164 16.62 -14.89 3.29
N VAL A 165 16.74 -13.58 3.44
CA VAL A 165 15.61 -12.64 3.45
C VAL A 165 15.59 -11.83 2.16
N LEU A 166 14.43 -11.79 1.50
CA LEU A 166 14.17 -10.94 0.35
C LEU A 166 13.45 -9.67 0.81
N CYS A 167 14.03 -8.50 0.57
CA CYS A 167 13.36 -7.21 0.76
C CYS A 167 12.40 -6.93 -0.40
N LEU A 168 11.12 -6.72 -0.10
CA LEU A 168 10.08 -6.48 -1.12
C LEU A 168 9.95 -4.99 -1.52
N ILE A 169 10.74 -4.09 -0.91
CA ILE A 169 10.90 -2.70 -1.36
C ILE A 169 11.97 -2.61 -2.46
N THR A 170 13.18 -3.08 -2.16
CA THR A 170 14.33 -2.98 -3.09
C THR A 170 14.41 -4.15 -4.05
N TRP A 171 13.81 -5.30 -3.71
CA TRP A 171 13.95 -6.60 -4.39
C TRP A 171 15.39 -7.10 -4.39
N GLU A 172 16.09 -6.81 -3.31
CA GLU A 172 17.43 -7.24 -3.03
C GLU A 172 17.44 -8.35 -1.95
N GLY A 173 18.49 -9.15 -1.98
CA GLY A 173 18.63 -10.29 -1.06
C GLY A 173 18.21 -11.60 -1.70
N GLY A 174 18.87 -12.67 -1.33
CA GLY A 174 18.69 -14.05 -1.82
C GLY A 174 18.31 -14.13 -3.29
N ASP A 175 18.67 -14.65 -4.20
CA ASP A 175 18.27 -14.78 -5.63
C ASP A 175 16.86 -14.21 -5.92
N ALA A 176 16.70 -12.90 -5.81
CA ALA A 176 15.43 -12.20 -5.96
C ALA A 176 14.77 -12.55 -7.31
N PRO A 177 13.53 -13.07 -7.32
CA PRO A 177 12.81 -13.33 -8.54
C PRO A 177 12.46 -12.03 -9.27
N ASP A 178 12.10 -12.12 -10.55
CA ASP A 178 11.56 -10.97 -11.27
C ASP A 178 10.27 -10.48 -10.58
N PRO A 179 10.19 -9.19 -10.19
CA PRO A 179 9.04 -8.64 -9.50
C PRO A 179 7.71 -8.83 -10.22
N ALA A 180 7.71 -8.76 -11.55
CA ALA A 180 6.50 -8.94 -12.36
C ALA A 180 6.10 -10.41 -12.52
N VAL A 181 7.02 -11.36 -12.30
CA VAL A 181 6.73 -12.80 -12.25
C VAL A 181 6.29 -13.20 -10.84
N TRP A 182 6.87 -12.58 -9.83
CA TRP A 182 6.42 -12.78 -8.44
C TRP A 182 5.00 -12.29 -8.24
N GLN A 183 4.75 -11.02 -8.54
CA GLN A 183 3.43 -10.39 -8.47
C GLN A 183 2.82 -10.40 -9.88
N ASP A 184 2.08 -11.46 -10.24
CA ASP A 184 1.50 -11.69 -11.56
C ASP A 184 0.04 -11.21 -11.71
N VAL A 185 -0.59 -10.71 -10.64
CA VAL A 185 -1.90 -10.05 -10.73
C VAL A 185 -1.75 -8.81 -11.61
N PRO A 186 -2.55 -8.67 -12.68
CA PRO A 186 -2.45 -7.48 -13.54
C PRO A 186 -2.74 -6.20 -12.75
N THR A 187 -1.86 -5.21 -12.89
CA THR A 187 -2.08 -3.91 -12.23
C THR A 187 -3.27 -3.18 -12.83
N ILE A 188 -3.83 -2.23 -12.09
CA ILE A 188 -4.88 -1.35 -12.60
C ILE A 188 -4.39 -0.63 -13.87
N PHE A 189 -3.14 -0.17 -13.93
CA PHE A 189 -2.58 0.49 -15.10
C PHE A 189 -2.50 -0.42 -16.34
N GLU A 190 -2.17 -1.71 -16.19
CA GLU A 190 -2.20 -2.68 -17.30
C GLU A 190 -3.62 -2.95 -17.80
N ARG A 191 -4.60 -2.84 -16.91
CA ARG A 191 -6.02 -3.09 -17.17
C ARG A 191 -6.78 -1.91 -17.74
N LEU A 192 -6.20 -0.68 -17.73
CA LEU A 192 -6.88 0.52 -18.21
C LEU A 192 -7.31 0.41 -19.67
N ARG A 193 -8.56 0.77 -19.94
CA ARG A 193 -9.14 0.88 -21.29
C ARG A 193 -9.83 2.22 -21.44
N ARG A 194 -9.61 2.90 -22.56
CA ARG A 194 -10.38 4.10 -22.89
C ARG A 194 -11.70 3.70 -23.54
N PRO A 195 -12.82 4.34 -23.24
CA PRO A 195 -14.05 4.19 -24.04
C PRO A 195 -13.75 4.45 -25.51
N GLY A 196 -14.17 3.53 -26.39
CA GLY A 196 -13.87 3.61 -27.83
C GLY A 196 -12.46 3.11 -28.21
N GLY A 197 -11.84 2.21 -27.41
CA GLY A 197 -10.53 1.57 -27.69
C GLY A 197 -10.47 0.79 -29.01
N PRO A 198 -9.40 0.04 -29.31
CA PRO A 198 -9.12 -0.50 -30.63
C PRO A 198 -10.31 -1.28 -31.20
N GLY A 199 -10.99 -0.69 -32.18
CA GLY A 199 -12.26 -1.14 -32.77
C GLY A 199 -13.33 -0.05 -32.90
N ALA A 200 -13.18 1.10 -32.25
CA ALA A 200 -14.12 2.22 -32.32
C ALA A 200 -13.52 3.40 -33.11
N GLY A 201 -13.70 3.36 -34.40
CA GLY A 201 -13.48 4.51 -35.30
C GLY A 201 -12.12 4.58 -35.99
N PRO A 202 -12.03 5.26 -37.14
CA PRO A 202 -10.80 5.41 -37.87
C PRO A 202 -9.75 6.17 -37.03
N ALA A 203 -8.49 5.74 -37.14
CA ALA A 203 -7.35 6.45 -36.56
C ALA A 203 -7.44 7.93 -36.94
N ASP A 204 -7.31 8.83 -35.96
CA ASP A 204 -7.17 10.25 -36.25
C ASP A 204 -6.05 10.43 -37.28
N SER A 205 -6.40 11.00 -38.41
CA SER A 205 -5.59 11.13 -39.63
C SER A 205 -4.41 12.12 -39.53
N ALA A 206 -3.92 12.37 -38.32
CA ALA A 206 -2.80 13.26 -38.09
C ALA A 206 -1.81 12.64 -37.08
N GLY A 207 -1.08 11.62 -37.39
CA GLY A 207 0.19 11.18 -36.78
C GLY A 207 0.55 11.53 -35.32
N ALA A 208 -0.32 12.21 -34.60
CA ALA A 208 -0.15 12.63 -33.22
C ALA A 208 -0.33 11.42 -32.28
N ARG A 209 0.75 11.01 -31.60
CA ARG A 209 0.71 9.98 -30.57
C ARG A 209 -0.31 10.36 -29.50
N ARG A 210 -1.37 9.57 -29.36
CA ARG A 210 -2.38 9.74 -28.32
C ARG A 210 -1.70 9.71 -26.94
N ALA A 211 -2.07 10.64 -26.04
CA ALA A 211 -1.55 10.66 -24.67
C ALA A 211 -1.83 9.32 -23.94
N PRO A 212 -0.95 8.86 -23.05
CA PRO A 212 -1.16 7.64 -22.30
C PRO A 212 -2.43 7.74 -21.44
N ALA A 213 -3.06 6.59 -21.12
CA ALA A 213 -4.26 6.56 -20.26
C ALA A 213 -3.95 7.00 -18.83
N ALA A 214 -2.73 6.73 -18.35
CA ALA A 214 -2.24 7.16 -17.06
C ALA A 214 -0.72 7.44 -17.11
N VAL A 215 -0.25 8.19 -16.11
CA VAL A 215 1.19 8.35 -15.80
C VAL A 215 1.39 8.26 -14.30
N THR A 216 2.55 7.78 -13.87
CA THR A 216 3.03 7.91 -12.49
C THR A 216 4.06 9.04 -12.41
N ILE A 217 4.09 9.75 -11.28
CA ILE A 217 5.02 10.85 -11.00
C ILE A 217 5.65 10.59 -9.62
N GLY A 218 6.96 10.68 -9.53
CA GLY A 218 7.71 10.50 -8.29
C GLY A 218 9.21 10.61 -8.52
N PRO A 219 10.06 10.28 -7.55
CA PRO A 219 11.52 10.27 -7.73
C PRO A 219 11.97 9.46 -8.93
N ALA A 220 12.92 10.00 -9.71
CA ALA A 220 13.39 9.38 -10.95
C ALA A 220 13.95 7.97 -10.75
N ARG A 221 14.56 7.71 -9.58
CA ARG A 221 15.11 6.38 -9.22
C ARG A 221 14.05 5.27 -9.15
N PHE A 222 12.77 5.61 -9.05
CA PHE A 222 11.68 4.61 -8.99
C PHE A 222 11.22 4.14 -10.36
N ALA A 223 11.68 4.79 -11.44
CA ALA A 223 11.43 4.30 -12.80
C ALA A 223 12.01 2.88 -12.97
N GLY A 224 11.11 1.88 -13.07
CA GLY A 224 11.52 0.49 -13.23
C GLY A 224 12.14 -0.18 -12.00
N SER A 225 12.05 0.42 -10.81
CA SER A 225 12.45 -0.24 -9.55
C SER A 225 11.63 -1.51 -9.31
N GLY A 226 12.15 -2.42 -8.47
CA GLY A 226 11.50 -3.69 -8.19
C GLY A 226 10.05 -3.53 -7.75
N LEU A 227 9.80 -2.67 -6.77
CA LEU A 227 8.45 -2.38 -6.29
C LEU A 227 7.57 -1.73 -7.37
N THR A 228 8.10 -0.78 -8.16
CA THR A 228 7.33 -0.19 -9.27
C THR A 228 6.92 -1.24 -10.30
N ARG A 229 7.81 -2.19 -10.60
CA ARG A 229 7.52 -3.32 -11.50
C ARG A 229 6.49 -4.29 -10.93
N ALA A 230 6.49 -4.51 -9.61
CA ALA A 230 5.47 -5.31 -8.94
C ALA A 230 4.12 -4.59 -8.88
N ALA A 231 4.09 -3.34 -8.39
CA ALA A 231 2.88 -2.64 -7.96
C ALA A 231 2.26 -1.73 -9.02
N LEU A 232 3.06 -1.06 -9.86
CA LEU A 232 2.62 0.10 -10.67
C LEU A 232 3.02 -0.01 -12.16
N ARG A 233 3.37 -1.20 -12.65
CA ARG A 233 3.71 -1.42 -14.07
C ARG A 233 2.50 -1.12 -14.97
N GLY A 234 2.74 -0.82 -16.24
CA GLY A 234 1.70 -0.62 -17.26
C GLY A 234 1.48 0.82 -17.69
N CYS A 235 2.18 1.80 -17.10
CA CYS A 235 2.15 3.19 -17.54
C CYS A 235 3.53 3.87 -17.46
N PRO A 236 3.75 4.98 -18.19
CA PRO A 236 5.00 5.74 -18.10
C PRO A 236 5.21 6.37 -16.73
N HIS A 237 6.47 6.42 -16.30
CA HIS A 237 6.91 7.15 -15.10
C HIS A 237 7.55 8.48 -15.48
N LEU A 238 7.14 9.57 -14.85
CA LEU A 238 7.72 10.90 -14.99
C LEU A 238 8.53 11.22 -13.75
N GLY A 239 9.85 11.20 -13.87
CA GLY A 239 10.77 11.42 -12.76
C GLY A 239 10.79 12.88 -12.29
N ALA A 240 10.63 13.10 -10.98
CA ALA A 240 10.78 14.37 -10.29
C ALA A 240 11.28 14.15 -8.86
N ASP A 241 12.59 14.35 -8.65
CA ASP A 241 13.22 14.10 -7.36
C ASP A 241 12.77 15.10 -6.28
N ARG A 242 12.53 16.37 -6.66
CA ARG A 242 11.95 17.36 -5.76
C ARG A 242 10.43 17.31 -5.80
N MET A 243 9.77 17.21 -4.65
CA MET A 243 8.31 17.14 -4.58
C MET A 243 7.63 18.40 -5.16
N GLU A 244 8.26 19.57 -5.05
CA GLU A 244 7.75 20.85 -5.55
C GLU A 244 7.66 20.92 -7.09
N ALA A 245 8.38 20.03 -7.80
CA ALA A 245 8.30 19.94 -9.26
C ALA A 245 7.13 19.06 -9.75
N ARG A 246 6.60 18.19 -8.89
CA ARG A 246 5.57 17.19 -9.27
C ARG A 246 4.23 17.82 -9.69
N PRO A 247 3.72 18.90 -9.07
CA PRO A 247 2.48 19.56 -9.50
C PRO A 247 2.49 20.04 -10.96
N ALA A 248 3.59 20.63 -11.40
CA ALA A 248 3.75 21.11 -12.77
C ALA A 248 3.73 19.97 -13.79
N LEU A 249 4.34 18.82 -13.46
CA LEU A 249 4.31 17.61 -14.30
C LEU A 249 2.90 17.02 -14.38
N ALA A 250 2.19 16.95 -13.24
CA ALA A 250 0.81 16.46 -13.18
C ALA A 250 -0.13 17.32 -14.03
N ALA A 251 -0.11 18.64 -13.83
CA ALA A 251 -0.90 19.57 -14.60
C ALA A 251 -0.53 19.52 -16.10
N GLY A 252 0.75 19.37 -16.42
CA GLY A 252 1.22 19.19 -17.79
C GLY A 252 0.69 17.92 -18.45
N ALA A 253 0.67 16.79 -17.73
CA ALA A 253 0.13 15.52 -18.23
C ALA A 253 -1.37 15.62 -18.49
N LEU A 254 -2.15 16.21 -17.57
CA LEU A 254 -3.58 16.45 -17.72
C LEU A 254 -3.87 17.32 -18.95
N ARG A 255 -3.18 18.45 -19.11
CA ARG A 255 -3.33 19.33 -20.30
C ARG A 255 -3.03 18.64 -21.62
N ARG A 256 -2.14 17.64 -21.62
CA ARG A 256 -1.85 16.82 -22.82
C ARG A 256 -2.90 15.70 -23.04
N GLY A 257 -3.92 15.60 -22.19
CA GLY A 257 -5.02 14.64 -22.34
C GLY A 257 -4.78 13.29 -21.68
N THR A 258 -3.85 13.19 -20.70
CA THR A 258 -3.72 12.05 -19.79
C THR A 258 -4.80 12.18 -18.73
N PRO A 259 -5.80 11.28 -18.66
CA PRO A 259 -6.95 11.46 -17.75
C PRO A 259 -6.66 11.04 -16.31
N LEU A 260 -5.68 10.17 -16.06
CA LEU A 260 -5.32 9.67 -14.73
C LEU A 260 -3.85 9.94 -14.43
N VAL A 261 -3.58 10.57 -13.31
CA VAL A 261 -2.22 10.81 -12.80
C VAL A 261 -2.09 10.20 -11.43
N TYR A 262 -1.07 9.38 -11.19
CA TYR A 262 -0.64 8.95 -9.86
C TYR A 262 0.58 9.77 -9.46
N LEU A 263 0.53 10.44 -8.32
CA LEU A 263 1.60 11.29 -7.78
C LEU A 263 2.01 10.74 -6.41
N TYR A 264 3.24 10.31 -6.28
CA TYR A 264 3.80 9.76 -5.05
C TYR A 264 4.64 10.80 -4.30
N VAL A 265 4.48 10.85 -2.96
CA VAL A 265 5.26 11.69 -2.04
C VAL A 265 5.78 10.80 -0.91
N GLY A 266 7.10 10.57 -0.85
CA GLY A 266 7.74 9.69 0.16
C GLY A 266 8.57 10.44 1.20
N GLU A 267 8.57 11.76 1.15
CA GLU A 267 9.43 12.60 1.97
C GLU A 267 9.02 12.60 3.45
N LEU A 268 7.71 12.41 3.76
CA LEU A 268 7.23 12.33 5.13
C LEU A 268 7.67 11.05 5.82
N ASP A 269 7.47 9.91 5.17
CA ASP A 269 7.90 8.61 5.69
C ASP A 269 9.40 8.59 5.95
N HIS A 270 10.19 9.06 4.99
CA HIS A 270 11.64 9.16 5.13
C HIS A 270 12.06 10.03 6.34
N ALA A 271 11.42 11.19 6.52
CA ALA A 271 11.68 12.05 7.68
C ALA A 271 11.25 11.39 8.99
N GLY A 272 10.13 10.69 8.98
CA GLY A 272 9.62 9.92 10.11
C GLY A 272 10.59 8.82 10.55
N HIS A 273 11.08 8.01 9.62
CA HIS A 273 12.07 6.98 9.90
C HIS A 273 13.38 7.52 10.49
N LEU A 274 13.84 8.69 10.02
CA LEU A 274 15.10 9.28 10.48
C LEU A 274 14.99 10.06 11.79
N HIS A 275 13.84 10.70 12.05
CA HIS A 275 13.72 11.69 13.11
C HIS A 275 12.50 11.49 14.02
N GLY A 276 11.60 10.57 13.67
CA GLY A 276 10.28 10.44 14.29
C GLY A 276 9.25 11.43 13.70
N TRP A 277 7.98 11.04 13.68
CA TRP A 277 6.91 11.88 13.12
C TRP A 277 6.55 13.08 14.00
N ARG A 278 7.00 13.09 15.27
CA ARG A 278 6.84 14.25 16.17
C ARG A 278 7.94 15.28 16.02
N SER A 279 8.95 15.04 15.19
CA SER A 279 10.11 15.92 14.99
C SER A 279 9.77 17.18 14.19
N ALA A 280 10.62 18.21 14.33
CA ALA A 280 10.55 19.42 13.51
C ALA A 280 10.83 19.11 12.02
N GLN A 281 11.69 18.13 11.73
CA GLN A 281 12.03 17.71 10.37
C GLN A 281 10.83 17.09 9.66
N TRP A 282 10.05 16.26 10.34
CA TRP A 282 8.82 15.71 9.79
C TRP A 282 7.79 16.81 9.55
N LEU A 283 7.66 17.74 10.49
CA LEU A 283 6.75 18.86 10.39
C LEU A 283 7.07 19.77 9.20
N ASP A 284 8.36 20.04 8.94
CA ASP A 284 8.82 20.76 7.73
C ASP A 284 8.34 20.04 6.45
N GLN A 285 8.42 18.70 6.39
CA GLN A 285 7.94 17.96 5.24
C GLN A 285 6.41 18.02 5.10
N LEU A 286 5.65 18.06 6.21
CA LEU A 286 4.20 18.24 6.16
C LEU A 286 3.82 19.63 5.62
N GLU A 287 4.48 20.69 6.06
CA GLU A 287 4.26 22.06 5.57
C GLU A 287 4.60 22.17 4.08
N ARG A 288 5.68 21.55 3.63
CA ARG A 288 6.06 21.47 2.21
C ARG A 288 5.04 20.68 1.38
N LEU A 289 4.56 19.54 1.90
CA LEU A 289 3.49 18.76 1.26
C LEU A 289 2.21 19.62 1.10
N ASP A 290 1.80 20.34 2.14
CA ASP A 290 0.61 21.20 2.07
C ASP A 290 0.74 22.26 0.97
N ALA A 291 1.91 22.89 0.86
CA ALA A 291 2.19 23.82 -0.22
C ALA A 291 2.14 23.16 -1.62
N VAL A 292 2.66 21.93 -1.73
CA VAL A 292 2.64 21.15 -2.99
C VAL A 292 1.23 20.79 -3.41
N VAL A 293 0.35 20.36 -2.50
CA VAL A 293 -1.04 20.02 -2.85
C VAL A 293 -1.85 21.27 -3.17
N ALA A 294 -1.59 22.40 -2.49
CA ALA A 294 -2.17 23.70 -2.85
C ALA A 294 -1.72 24.16 -4.24
N ASP A 295 -0.45 23.97 -4.58
CA ASP A 295 0.07 24.30 -5.92
C ASP A 295 -0.52 23.38 -7.00
N LEU A 296 -0.72 22.09 -6.70
CA LEU A 296 -1.38 21.15 -7.59
C LEU A 296 -2.81 21.59 -7.89
N ALA A 297 -3.59 21.94 -6.87
CA ALA A 297 -4.97 22.38 -7.02
C ALA A 297 -5.07 23.64 -7.90
N ARG A 298 -4.14 24.60 -7.73
CA ARG A 298 -4.11 25.81 -8.55
C ARG A 298 -3.68 25.59 -10.00
N ARG A 299 -2.77 24.63 -10.26
CA ARG A 299 -2.20 24.40 -11.61
C ARG A 299 -3.01 23.45 -12.45
N ALA A 300 -3.73 22.55 -11.82
CA ALA A 300 -4.52 21.55 -12.52
C ALA A 300 -5.61 22.24 -13.38
N PRO A 301 -5.98 21.66 -14.52
CA PRO A 301 -7.11 22.15 -15.29
C PRO A 301 -8.39 22.18 -14.44
N ALA A 302 -9.23 23.21 -14.62
CA ALA A 302 -10.49 23.32 -13.89
C ALA A 302 -11.36 22.06 -14.05
N GLY A 303 -11.93 21.59 -12.94
CA GLY A 303 -12.69 20.35 -12.88
C GLY A 303 -11.84 19.07 -12.72
N THR A 304 -10.54 19.21 -12.50
CA THR A 304 -9.69 18.08 -12.07
C THR A 304 -10.05 17.67 -10.66
N ARG A 305 -10.28 16.38 -10.45
CA ARG A 305 -10.47 15.80 -9.12
C ARG A 305 -9.15 15.37 -8.55
N ILE A 306 -8.92 15.66 -7.28
CA ILE A 306 -7.74 15.25 -6.53
C ILE A 306 -8.22 14.29 -5.44
N VAL A 307 -7.66 13.08 -5.44
CA VAL A 307 -7.88 12.06 -4.40
C VAL A 307 -6.57 11.92 -3.64
N LEU A 308 -6.51 12.42 -2.41
CA LEU A 308 -5.34 12.27 -1.56
C LEU A 308 -5.57 11.14 -0.56
N THR A 309 -4.60 10.24 -0.49
CA THR A 309 -4.56 9.13 0.48
C THR A 309 -3.12 8.86 0.90
N ALA A 310 -2.94 7.88 1.80
CA ALA A 310 -1.65 7.37 2.18
C ALA A 310 -1.62 5.84 2.09
N ASP A 311 -0.44 5.26 2.13
CA ASP A 311 -0.26 3.82 2.17
C ASP A 311 -0.31 3.26 3.60
N HIS A 312 0.17 4.01 4.59
CA HIS A 312 0.09 3.73 6.03
C HIS A 312 0.33 5.00 6.86
N GLY A 313 0.14 4.88 8.16
CA GLY A 313 0.61 5.85 9.14
C GLY A 313 1.91 5.38 9.81
N MET A 314 2.23 5.94 10.99
CA MET A 314 3.50 5.71 11.67
C MET A 314 3.35 5.90 13.18
N VAL A 315 4.21 5.23 13.95
CA VAL A 315 4.40 5.46 15.39
C VAL A 315 5.86 5.76 15.70
N ASP A 316 6.11 6.59 16.71
CA ASP A 316 7.46 6.79 17.22
C ASP A 316 7.75 5.75 18.32
N THR A 317 8.92 5.12 18.23
CA THR A 317 9.44 4.16 19.22
C THR A 317 10.74 4.67 19.84
N ASP A 318 11.14 4.07 20.94
CA ASP A 318 12.40 4.36 21.63
C ASP A 318 13.12 3.07 22.06
N ALA A 319 14.30 3.21 22.66
CA ALA A 319 15.13 2.08 23.04
C ALA A 319 14.45 1.14 24.06
N ASP A 320 13.61 1.69 24.95
CA ASP A 320 12.95 0.94 26.02
C ASP A 320 11.73 0.15 25.51
N ARG A 321 11.33 0.40 24.26
CA ARG A 321 10.19 -0.26 23.59
C ARG A 321 10.61 -1.33 22.60
N ARG A 322 11.85 -1.82 22.68
CA ARG A 322 12.41 -2.86 21.80
C ARG A 322 12.44 -4.20 22.50
N VAL A 323 11.84 -5.19 21.89
CA VAL A 323 11.91 -6.59 22.31
C VAL A 323 12.99 -7.25 21.44
N ASP A 324 14.16 -7.46 21.98
CA ASP A 324 15.27 -8.15 21.28
C ASP A 324 15.11 -9.67 21.39
N VAL A 325 14.89 -10.32 20.25
CA VAL A 325 14.71 -11.78 20.16
C VAL A 325 15.93 -12.52 20.69
N THR A 326 17.15 -11.97 20.50
CA THR A 326 18.39 -12.63 20.93
C THR A 326 18.63 -12.54 22.44
N ALA A 327 18.05 -11.53 23.09
CA ALA A 327 18.09 -11.38 24.55
C ALA A 327 17.09 -12.30 25.29
N HIS A 328 16.15 -12.92 24.55
CA HIS A 328 15.09 -13.75 25.09
C HIS A 328 15.13 -15.16 24.48
N PRO A 329 15.87 -16.14 25.07
CA PRO A 329 16.01 -17.50 24.52
C PRO A 329 14.67 -18.20 24.24
N ASP A 330 13.64 -17.90 25.04
CA ASP A 330 12.30 -18.47 24.83
C ASP A 330 11.62 -17.93 23.57
N LEU A 331 11.85 -16.67 23.18
CA LEU A 331 11.36 -16.14 21.90
C LEU A 331 12.11 -16.76 20.71
N ALA A 332 13.40 -17.04 20.87
CA ALA A 332 14.22 -17.64 19.80
C ALA A 332 13.98 -19.14 19.61
N ARG A 333 13.42 -19.83 20.61
CA ARG A 333 13.25 -21.29 20.58
C ARG A 333 12.27 -21.69 19.47
N ASP A 334 12.66 -22.69 18.67
CA ASP A 334 11.92 -23.22 17.52
C ASP A 334 11.68 -22.17 16.41
N VAL A 335 12.41 -21.05 16.39
CA VAL A 335 12.38 -20.05 15.34
C VAL A 335 13.65 -20.17 14.50
N VAL A 336 13.51 -20.55 13.23
CA VAL A 336 14.64 -20.79 12.31
C VAL A 336 14.93 -19.61 11.39
N ALA A 337 13.99 -18.68 11.25
CA ALA A 337 14.18 -17.43 10.54
C ALA A 337 13.18 -16.37 11.04
N VAL A 338 13.57 -15.10 10.90
CA VAL A 338 12.74 -13.92 11.17
C VAL A 338 12.76 -13.04 9.95
N ALA A 339 11.60 -12.53 9.55
CA ALA A 339 11.43 -11.55 8.48
C ALA A 339 10.25 -10.61 8.81
N GLY A 340 9.74 -9.88 7.83
CA GLY A 340 8.73 -8.85 8.03
C GLY A 340 9.38 -7.52 8.39
N GLU A 341 8.72 -6.78 9.24
CA GLU A 341 9.15 -5.51 9.81
C GLU A 341 9.06 -5.54 11.34
N PRO A 342 9.72 -4.62 12.06
CA PRO A 342 9.73 -4.62 13.53
C PRO A 342 8.34 -4.53 14.18
N ARG A 343 7.35 -4.00 13.47
CA ARG A 343 5.98 -3.86 13.94
C ARG A 343 5.05 -5.01 13.53
N PHE A 344 5.43 -5.74 12.44
CA PHE A 344 4.71 -6.93 11.97
C PHE A 344 5.71 -8.02 11.61
N THR A 345 6.16 -8.71 12.64
CA THR A 345 7.22 -9.71 12.52
C THR A 345 6.69 -11.04 12.02
N GLN A 346 7.40 -11.65 11.10
CA GLN A 346 7.11 -12.97 10.53
C GLN A 346 8.13 -13.97 11.05
N LEU A 347 7.66 -15.03 11.69
CA LEU A 347 8.50 -16.10 12.26
C LEU A 347 8.31 -17.36 11.44
N TYR A 348 9.42 -18.03 11.17
CA TYR A 348 9.44 -19.29 10.44
C TYR A 348 9.91 -20.40 11.39
N VAL A 349 9.18 -21.52 11.39
CA VAL A 349 9.47 -22.67 12.27
C VAL A 349 10.07 -23.83 11.49
N PRO A 350 10.76 -24.79 12.14
CA PRO A 350 11.29 -25.97 11.49
C PRO A 350 10.20 -26.73 10.72
N GLY A 351 10.47 -27.04 9.45
CA GLY A 351 9.58 -27.82 8.62
C GLY A 351 8.23 -27.15 8.27
N SER A 352 8.01 -25.89 8.67
CA SER A 352 6.66 -25.26 8.64
C SER A 352 5.60 -26.11 9.36
N ASP A 353 5.99 -26.81 10.42
CA ASP A 353 5.12 -27.71 11.17
C ASP A 353 4.02 -26.91 11.91
N PRO A 354 2.73 -27.19 11.68
CA PRO A 354 1.63 -26.44 12.29
C PRO A 354 1.60 -26.55 13.83
N GLU A 355 1.99 -27.70 14.39
CA GLU A 355 2.02 -27.87 15.85
C GLU A 355 3.15 -27.07 16.48
N VAL A 356 4.32 -27.01 15.81
CA VAL A 356 5.42 -26.13 16.24
C VAL A 356 5.00 -24.67 16.13
N ALA A 357 4.37 -24.27 15.04
CA ALA A 357 3.86 -22.92 14.85
C ALA A 357 2.87 -22.52 15.95
N ALA A 358 1.91 -23.38 16.29
CA ALA A 358 0.96 -23.13 17.37
C ALA A 358 1.65 -22.95 18.73
N ARG A 359 2.65 -23.81 19.06
CA ARG A 359 3.43 -23.67 20.29
C ARG A 359 4.25 -22.37 20.32
N VAL A 360 4.86 -21.99 19.20
CA VAL A 360 5.61 -20.73 19.08
C VAL A 360 4.66 -19.54 19.25
N ALA A 361 3.51 -19.54 18.56
CA ALA A 361 2.52 -18.49 18.69
C ALA A 361 2.00 -18.31 20.13
N GLY A 362 1.68 -19.43 20.81
CA GLY A 362 1.29 -19.41 22.22
C GLY A 362 2.36 -18.79 23.11
N ARG A 363 3.60 -19.26 22.99
CA ARG A 363 4.75 -18.77 23.76
C ARG A 363 5.01 -17.26 23.52
N TRP A 364 4.97 -16.81 22.28
CA TRP A 364 5.14 -15.40 21.94
C TRP A 364 4.01 -14.54 22.50
N ARG A 365 2.77 -15.01 22.42
CA ARG A 365 1.61 -14.33 23.01
C ARG A 365 1.76 -14.14 24.51
N ASP A 366 2.16 -15.20 25.23
CA ASP A 366 2.34 -15.16 26.67
C ASP A 366 3.50 -14.24 27.09
N LEU A 367 4.63 -14.27 26.38
CA LEU A 367 5.81 -13.46 26.69
C LEU A 367 5.62 -11.98 26.33
N LEU A 368 4.92 -11.67 25.25
CA LEU A 368 4.68 -10.29 24.84
C LEU A 368 3.55 -9.63 25.64
N GLY A 369 2.49 -10.39 25.99
CA GLY A 369 1.33 -9.85 26.70
C GLY A 369 0.75 -8.64 25.97
N GLU A 370 0.50 -7.56 26.69
CA GLU A 370 -0.06 -6.31 26.15
C GLU A 370 0.85 -5.54 25.19
N ARG A 371 2.10 -5.97 24.99
CA ARG A 371 3.01 -5.37 24.00
C ARG A 371 2.68 -5.77 22.57
N ALA A 372 1.88 -6.82 22.38
CA ALA A 372 1.41 -7.26 21.06
C ALA A 372 -0.09 -7.05 20.94
N ALA A 373 -0.52 -6.39 19.86
CA ALA A 373 -1.94 -6.24 19.52
C ALA A 373 -2.53 -7.57 19.04
N TRP A 374 -1.70 -8.42 18.40
CA TRP A 374 -2.11 -9.73 17.92
C TRP A 374 -0.91 -10.64 17.69
N VAL A 375 -1.05 -11.92 18.05
CA VAL A 375 -0.09 -12.99 17.75
C VAL A 375 -0.88 -14.23 17.36
N GLY A 376 -0.56 -14.83 16.23
CA GLY A 376 -1.23 -16.05 15.76
C GLY A 376 -0.45 -16.76 14.67
N THR A 377 -0.94 -17.94 14.30
CA THR A 377 -0.41 -18.70 13.16
C THR A 377 -0.84 -18.07 11.84
N ARG A 378 -0.17 -18.46 10.75
CA ARG A 378 -0.54 -18.04 9.40
C ARG A 378 -2.00 -18.36 9.04
N ASP A 379 -2.56 -19.46 9.56
CA ASP A 379 -3.94 -19.86 9.29
C ASP A 379 -4.97 -19.01 10.05
N GLU A 380 -4.53 -18.34 11.11
CA GLU A 380 -5.31 -17.37 11.89
C GLU A 380 -5.09 -15.92 11.41
N ALA A 381 -4.46 -15.72 10.24
CA ALA A 381 -4.03 -14.42 9.76
C ALA A 381 -5.17 -13.37 9.76
N PRO A 382 -4.87 -12.11 10.16
CA PRO A 382 -5.89 -11.05 10.21
C PRO A 382 -6.52 -10.77 8.84
N ALA A 383 -7.82 -10.44 8.84
CA ALA A 383 -8.60 -10.18 7.62
C ALA A 383 -7.99 -9.13 6.66
N GLY A 384 -7.21 -8.18 7.18
CA GLY A 384 -6.54 -7.16 6.35
C GLY A 384 -5.46 -7.70 5.40
N LEU A 385 -5.02 -8.96 5.57
CA LEU A 385 -4.19 -9.69 4.60
C LEU A 385 -5.01 -10.17 3.39
N GLY A 386 -6.32 -10.32 3.53
CA GLY A 386 -7.19 -10.94 2.52
C GLY A 386 -6.99 -12.45 2.39
N PRO A 387 -7.61 -13.10 1.39
CA PRO A 387 -7.48 -14.54 1.17
C PRO A 387 -6.05 -14.93 0.81
N LEU A 388 -5.49 -15.90 1.53
CA LEU A 388 -4.11 -16.36 1.31
C LEU A 388 -4.03 -17.33 0.14
N ARG A 389 -3.61 -16.86 -1.02
CA ARG A 389 -3.32 -17.68 -2.20
C ARG A 389 -2.03 -18.51 -2.00
N PRO A 390 -1.79 -19.57 -2.79
CA PRO A 390 -0.63 -20.46 -2.64
C PRO A 390 0.72 -19.71 -2.58
N ARG A 391 0.89 -18.65 -3.38
CA ARG A 391 2.11 -17.83 -3.39
C ARG A 391 2.31 -17.12 -2.05
N ALA A 392 1.29 -16.45 -1.54
CA ALA A 392 1.36 -15.78 -0.23
C ALA A 392 1.62 -16.80 0.89
N ARG A 393 0.91 -17.94 0.88
CA ARG A 393 1.16 -19.04 1.83
C ARG A 393 2.58 -19.57 1.76
N GLY A 394 3.17 -19.62 0.57
CA GLY A 394 4.54 -20.10 0.36
C GLY A 394 5.62 -19.21 0.97
N VAL A 395 5.34 -17.93 1.22
CA VAL A 395 6.35 -16.96 1.69
C VAL A 395 6.02 -16.32 3.02
N LEU A 396 4.73 -16.20 3.38
CA LEU A 396 4.30 -15.65 4.66
C LEU A 396 4.82 -16.52 5.82
N GLY A 397 5.25 -15.89 6.92
CA GLY A 397 5.70 -16.56 8.13
C GLY A 397 4.70 -17.59 8.66
N ASP A 398 5.17 -18.61 9.39
CA ASP A 398 4.30 -19.60 10.01
C ASP A 398 3.58 -19.02 11.23
N VAL A 399 4.22 -18.05 11.90
CA VAL A 399 3.66 -17.23 12.98
C VAL A 399 3.84 -15.77 12.65
N LEU A 400 2.81 -14.99 12.92
CA LEU A 400 2.76 -13.56 12.67
C LEU A 400 2.57 -12.83 14.01
N VAL A 401 3.29 -11.72 14.19
CA VAL A 401 3.30 -10.93 15.42
C VAL A 401 3.07 -9.48 15.07
N ALA A 402 1.92 -8.93 15.44
CA ALA A 402 1.60 -7.50 15.31
C ALA A 402 1.77 -6.81 16.66
N MET A 403 2.62 -5.80 16.74
CA MET A 403 2.96 -5.10 17.98
C MET A 403 1.92 -4.01 18.31
N ASP A 404 1.67 -3.78 19.58
CA ASP A 404 0.79 -2.71 20.05
C ASP A 404 1.56 -1.44 20.46
N GLY A 405 0.83 -0.36 20.66
CA GLY A 405 1.38 0.94 21.06
C GLY A 405 2.58 1.34 20.19
N ASN A 406 3.71 1.56 20.84
CA ASN A 406 4.99 1.88 20.18
C ASN A 406 6.07 0.79 20.38
N TRP A 407 5.67 -0.42 20.73
CA TRP A 407 6.56 -1.57 20.84
C TRP A 407 7.02 -2.11 19.49
N VAL A 408 8.24 -2.60 19.43
CA VAL A 408 8.83 -3.25 18.25
C VAL A 408 9.55 -4.53 18.63
N VAL A 409 9.59 -5.48 17.70
CA VAL A 409 10.48 -6.65 17.77
C VAL A 409 11.72 -6.36 16.94
N VAL A 410 12.89 -6.60 17.51
CA VAL A 410 14.16 -6.49 16.80
C VAL A 410 14.93 -7.80 16.88
N ASP A 411 15.66 -8.11 15.82
CA ASP A 411 16.56 -9.23 15.76
C ASP A 411 17.88 -8.77 15.12
N PRO A 412 18.94 -8.55 15.91
CA PRO A 412 20.23 -8.07 15.40
C PRO A 412 20.92 -9.01 14.39
N ARG A 413 20.41 -10.25 14.24
CA ARG A 413 20.94 -11.19 13.24
C ARG A 413 20.44 -10.87 11.82
N VAL A 414 19.31 -10.14 11.70
CA VAL A 414 18.67 -9.77 10.41
C VAL A 414 18.48 -8.26 10.24
N HIS A 415 18.30 -7.51 11.32
CA HIS A 415 18.16 -6.07 11.27
C HIS A 415 19.51 -5.37 11.46
N SER A 416 19.82 -4.40 10.61
CA SER A 416 21.03 -3.57 10.78
C SER A 416 20.90 -2.67 12.02
N PRO A 417 22.03 -2.23 12.62
CA PRO A 417 21.99 -1.28 13.73
C PRO A 417 21.22 0.01 13.42
N SER A 418 21.29 0.51 12.19
CA SER A 418 20.54 1.68 11.75
C SER A 418 19.02 1.41 11.68
N ALA A 419 18.60 0.24 11.19
CA ALA A 419 17.20 -0.16 11.19
C ALA A 419 16.64 -0.32 12.62
N ILE A 420 17.42 -0.92 13.53
CA ILE A 420 17.05 -1.05 14.95
C ILE A 420 16.92 0.33 15.62
N ALA A 421 17.74 1.30 15.23
CA ALA A 421 17.76 2.63 15.83
C ALA A 421 16.69 3.59 15.32
N MET A 422 15.94 3.24 14.27
CA MET A 422 14.90 4.10 13.68
C MET A 422 13.88 4.53 14.74
N PRO A 423 13.63 5.85 14.90
CA PRO A 423 12.63 6.35 15.84
C PRO A 423 11.20 6.21 15.32
N GLY A 424 10.95 6.40 14.02
CA GLY A 424 9.64 6.23 13.41
C GLY A 424 9.53 4.89 12.71
N VAL A 425 8.45 4.16 12.95
CA VAL A 425 8.22 2.79 12.45
C VAL A 425 6.74 2.55 12.17
N HIS A 426 6.45 1.54 11.36
CA HIS A 426 5.10 1.12 10.98
C HIS A 426 5.09 -0.38 10.65
N GLY A 427 3.93 -0.96 10.38
CA GLY A 427 3.73 -2.36 10.00
C GLY A 427 2.54 -3.01 10.66
N SER A 428 2.10 -2.52 11.84
CA SER A 428 1.14 -3.19 12.70
C SER A 428 -0.33 -2.89 12.37
N VAL A 429 -1.21 -3.37 13.26
CA VAL A 429 -2.67 -3.30 13.13
C VAL A 429 -3.28 -2.09 13.84
N THR A 430 -2.47 -1.21 14.45
CA THR A 430 -2.97 -0.07 15.22
C THR A 430 -3.66 0.96 14.33
N THR A 431 -4.58 1.74 14.90
CA THR A 431 -5.29 2.81 14.17
C THR A 431 -4.32 3.86 13.63
N ALA A 432 -3.27 4.20 14.39
CA ALA A 432 -2.23 5.14 13.97
C ALA A 432 -1.51 4.72 12.67
N GLU A 433 -1.47 3.41 12.39
CA GLU A 433 -0.81 2.84 11.21
C GLU A 433 -1.81 2.47 10.10
N ARG A 434 -3.01 1.98 10.47
CA ARG A 434 -4.00 1.48 9.51
C ARG A 434 -4.93 2.53 8.95
N ASP A 435 -5.27 3.55 9.75
CA ASP A 435 -6.18 4.59 9.33
C ASP A 435 -5.43 5.63 8.51
N VAL A 436 -5.75 5.70 7.23
CA VAL A 436 -5.15 6.64 6.29
C VAL A 436 -6.17 7.68 5.84
N PRO A 437 -5.73 8.91 5.48
CA PRO A 437 -6.66 9.91 4.97
C PRO A 437 -7.25 9.47 3.62
N LEU A 438 -8.51 9.84 3.39
CA LEU A 438 -9.17 9.81 2.09
C LEU A 438 -9.81 11.18 1.86
N LEU A 439 -9.09 12.06 1.21
CA LEU A 439 -9.52 13.44 0.97
C LEU A 439 -9.80 13.66 -0.50
N LEU A 440 -10.96 14.20 -0.80
CA LEU A 440 -11.42 14.51 -2.15
C LEU A 440 -11.48 16.02 -2.32
N ALA A 441 -10.84 16.54 -3.36
CA ALA A 441 -10.86 17.96 -3.69
C ALA A 441 -11.10 18.19 -5.20
N LEU A 442 -11.61 19.37 -5.52
CA LEU A 442 -11.82 19.82 -6.89
C LEU A 442 -10.90 21.01 -7.17
N ALA A 443 -10.16 20.97 -8.30
CA ALA A 443 -9.33 22.07 -8.78
C ALA A 443 -10.08 23.02 -9.70
#